data_e58da254b22b027be540d0d0be26ff68
#
_entry.id   e58da254b22b027be540d0d0be26ff68
#
_cell.length_a   1.000
_cell.length_b   1.000
_cell.length_c   1.000
_cell.angle_alpha   90.00
_cell.angle_beta   90.00
_cell.angle_gamma   90.00
#
_symmetry.space_group_name_H-M   'P 1'
#
loop_
_entity.id
_entity.type
_entity.pdbx_description
1 polymer ?
#
loop_
_entity_poly.entity_id
_entity_poly.type
_entity_poly.pdbx_seq_one_letter_code
_entity_poly.pdbx_strand_id
1 'polypeptide(L)'
;MDHLTRRDFLSRTSAQAAGWTFAATALSAASYRRVLGANERIRMALIGCGGRGVGVLGLMMDQGADVTWVCDVHPDRRAQAARSVADKVGHPPKATAHLRDVLDSPDVDAVLIATPDHWHALATIQACRAGKDVYVEKPHSHNLWESRMMIRAARKYDRIVQVGTQNRSGPYNQAAKAYIDSGKLGSIHLVK
;
A
#
# COMPACT_ATOMS: atom_id res chain seq x y z
N MET A 1 8.61 61.60 8.32
CA MET A 1 8.65 60.19 7.86
C MET A 1 9.79 59.53 8.66
N ASP A 2 9.43 58.89 9.77
CA ASP A 2 10.38 58.23 10.66
C ASP A 2 10.86 56.92 10.02
N HIS A 3 12.14 56.86 9.70
CA HIS A 3 12.76 55.67 9.20
C HIS A 3 12.94 54.68 10.35
N LEU A 4 12.15 53.62 10.34
CA LEU A 4 12.33 52.46 11.23
C LEU A 4 13.70 51.85 10.98
N THR A 5 14.52 51.79 12.05
CA THR A 5 15.82 51.16 11.98
C THR A 5 15.70 49.63 12.04
N ARG A 6 16.74 48.89 11.56
CA ARG A 6 16.76 47.42 11.66
C ARG A 6 16.56 46.90 13.10
N ARG A 7 17.00 47.70 14.07
CA ARG A 7 16.90 47.40 15.50
C ARG A 7 15.44 47.51 15.99
N ASP A 8 14.70 48.51 15.51
CA ASP A 8 13.26 48.70 15.84
C ASP A 8 12.41 47.60 15.22
N PHE A 9 12.77 47.13 14.03
CA PHE A 9 12.09 46.00 13.39
C PHE A 9 12.31 44.70 14.18
N LEU A 10 13.56 44.40 14.61
CA LEU A 10 13.87 43.19 15.35
C LEU A 10 13.28 43.19 16.77
N SER A 11 13.18 44.35 17.44
CA SER A 11 12.56 44.45 18.75
C SER A 11 11.05 44.30 18.71
N ARG A 12 10.39 44.77 17.64
CA ARG A 12 8.93 44.60 17.45
C ARG A 12 8.54 43.18 17.03
N THR A 13 9.39 42.51 16.26
CA THR A 13 9.14 41.09 15.88
C THR A 13 9.41 40.15 17.04
N SER A 14 10.36 40.41 17.92
CA SER A 14 10.62 39.59 19.12
C SER A 14 9.52 39.68 20.16
N ALA A 15 8.84 40.82 20.30
CA ALA A 15 7.71 40.97 21.23
C ALA A 15 6.40 40.27 20.72
N GLN A 16 6.21 40.19 19.40
CA GLN A 16 5.10 39.43 18.84
C GLN A 16 5.38 37.91 18.76
N ALA A 17 6.63 37.48 18.63
CA ALA A 17 7.02 36.09 18.64
C ALA A 17 6.82 35.43 20.02
N ALA A 18 6.91 36.18 21.13
CA ALA A 18 6.69 35.65 22.47
C ALA A 18 5.24 35.25 22.75
N GLY A 19 4.25 35.80 22.02
CA GLY A 19 2.84 35.42 22.13
C GLY A 19 2.45 34.17 21.35
N TRP A 20 3.28 33.72 20.41
CA TRP A 20 3.01 32.58 19.54
C TRP A 20 3.80 31.30 19.91
N THR A 21 4.72 31.40 20.86
CA THR A 21 5.59 30.28 21.28
C THR A 21 4.88 29.27 22.21
N PHE A 22 3.70 29.54 22.72
CA PHE A 22 2.96 28.58 23.57
C PHE A 22 1.97 27.68 22.82
N ALA A 23 1.70 27.90 21.55
CA ALA A 23 0.85 27.02 20.73
C ALA A 23 1.63 25.96 19.92
N ALA A 24 2.96 26.04 19.90
CA ALA A 24 3.83 25.11 19.15
C ALA A 24 4.38 23.96 19.99
N THR A 25 3.98 23.85 21.25
CA THR A 25 4.49 22.82 22.16
C THR A 25 3.54 21.67 22.30
N ALA A 26 3.95 20.60 21.79
CA ALA A 26 3.57 19.20 21.94
C ALA A 26 3.02 18.57 20.67
N LEU A 27 3.70 18.75 19.56
CA LEU A 27 3.74 17.64 18.63
C LEU A 27 4.47 16.51 19.37
N SER A 28 3.72 15.53 19.87
CA SER A 28 4.32 14.37 20.53
C SER A 28 5.38 13.74 19.62
N ALA A 29 6.38 13.06 20.18
CA ALA A 29 7.39 12.33 19.39
C ALA A 29 6.75 11.39 18.35
N ALA A 30 5.51 10.93 18.60
CA ALA A 30 4.70 10.18 17.66
C ALA A 30 4.20 11.04 16.48
N SER A 31 3.87 12.32 16.71
CA SER A 31 3.50 13.25 15.63
C SER A 31 4.70 13.62 14.78
N TYR A 32 5.88 13.76 15.39
CA TYR A 32 7.12 14.03 14.65
C TYR A 32 7.57 12.83 13.81
N ARG A 33 7.41 11.60 14.30
CA ARG A 33 7.60 10.37 13.51
C ARG A 33 6.62 10.24 12.36
N ARG A 34 5.41 10.80 12.47
CA ARG A 34 4.46 10.86 11.36
C ARG A 34 4.86 11.84 10.26
N VAL A 35 5.56 12.92 10.61
CA VAL A 35 6.01 13.93 9.65
C VAL A 35 7.31 13.51 8.97
N LEU A 36 8.25 12.96 9.74
CA LEU A 36 9.50 12.41 9.21
C LEU A 36 9.18 11.06 8.52
N GLY A 37 9.38 10.99 7.23
CA GLY A 37 9.09 9.81 6.41
C GLY A 37 7.65 9.71 5.90
N ALA A 38 6.78 10.70 6.13
CA ALA A 38 5.42 10.70 5.58
C ALA A 38 5.42 10.68 4.03
N ASN A 39 6.41 11.30 3.40
CA ASN A 39 6.60 11.28 1.95
C ASN A 39 7.25 9.99 1.43
N GLU A 40 7.80 9.16 2.32
CA GLU A 40 8.47 7.90 1.96
C GLU A 40 7.55 6.67 2.14
N ARG A 41 6.36 6.85 2.74
CA ARG A 41 5.41 5.77 2.92
C ARG A 41 4.64 5.51 1.64
N ILE A 42 4.59 4.23 1.25
CA ILE A 42 3.75 3.80 0.13
C ILE A 42 2.28 3.85 0.58
N ARG A 43 1.50 4.70 -0.08
CA ARG A 43 0.05 4.81 0.15
C ARG A 43 -0.66 3.71 -0.63
N MET A 44 -1.29 2.82 0.09
CA MET A 44 -1.91 1.62 -0.48
C MET A 44 -3.43 1.66 -0.43
N ALA A 45 -4.03 0.95 -1.37
CA ALA A 45 -5.45 0.61 -1.30
C ALA A 45 -5.65 -0.91 -1.36
N LEU A 46 -6.65 -1.40 -0.61
CA LEU A 46 -7.12 -2.78 -0.70
C LEU A 46 -8.31 -2.87 -1.65
N ILE A 47 -8.25 -3.74 -2.64
CA ILE A 47 -9.33 -4.09 -3.54
C ILE A 47 -9.68 -5.57 -3.32
N GLY A 48 -10.85 -5.81 -2.72
CA GLY A 48 -11.26 -7.13 -2.23
C GLY A 48 -10.96 -7.32 -0.74
N CYS A 49 -11.95 -6.99 0.10
CA CYS A 49 -11.84 -6.99 1.56
C CYS A 49 -12.17 -8.36 2.20
N GLY A 50 -11.95 -9.45 1.49
CA GLY A 50 -12.06 -10.81 2.05
C GLY A 50 -10.92 -11.11 3.02
N GLY A 51 -11.04 -12.25 3.73
CA GLY A 51 -10.06 -12.65 4.76
C GLY A 51 -8.62 -12.68 4.23
N ARG A 52 -8.41 -13.11 2.97
CA ARG A 52 -7.08 -13.11 2.35
C ARG A 52 -6.55 -11.69 2.14
N GLY A 53 -7.37 -10.79 1.59
CA GLY A 53 -6.99 -9.40 1.35
C GLY A 53 -6.61 -8.67 2.65
N VAL A 54 -7.46 -8.78 3.68
CA VAL A 54 -7.20 -8.15 4.98
C VAL A 54 -5.96 -8.75 5.65
N GLY A 55 -5.74 -10.07 5.56
CA GLY A 55 -4.56 -10.72 6.14
C GLY A 55 -3.26 -10.27 5.50
N VAL A 56 -3.20 -10.18 4.16
CA VAL A 56 -2.00 -9.71 3.44
C VAL A 56 -1.79 -8.21 3.67
N LEU A 57 -2.86 -7.42 3.67
CA LEU A 57 -2.78 -5.99 3.99
C LEU A 57 -2.21 -5.77 5.39
N GLY A 58 -2.59 -6.61 6.36
CA GLY A 58 -2.06 -6.58 7.71
C GLY A 58 -0.54 -6.68 7.75
N LEU A 59 0.03 -7.61 6.97
CA LEU A 59 1.48 -7.78 6.86
C LEU A 59 2.16 -6.57 6.17
N MET A 60 1.51 -5.97 5.18
CA MET A 60 2.03 -4.76 4.52
C MET A 60 2.03 -3.55 5.46
N MET A 61 0.99 -3.40 6.28
CA MET A 61 0.95 -2.37 7.32
C MET A 61 2.06 -2.56 8.38
N ASP A 62 2.41 -3.80 8.71
CA ASP A 62 3.54 -4.11 9.61
C ASP A 62 4.90 -3.67 9.01
N GLN A 63 4.98 -3.59 7.69
CA GLN A 63 6.15 -3.06 6.95
C GLN A 63 6.07 -1.54 6.69
N GLY A 64 5.09 -0.85 7.27
CA GLY A 64 4.98 0.60 7.20
C GLY A 64 4.13 1.13 6.05
N ALA A 65 3.40 0.29 5.33
CA ALA A 65 2.44 0.76 4.32
C ALA A 65 1.33 1.60 4.98
N ASP A 66 1.00 2.73 4.35
CA ASP A 66 -0.12 3.59 4.75
C ASP A 66 -1.36 3.24 3.92
N VAL A 67 -2.44 2.85 4.58
CA VAL A 67 -3.66 2.40 3.88
C VAL A 67 -4.66 3.53 3.81
N THR A 68 -4.85 4.07 2.62
CA THR A 68 -5.72 5.23 2.38
C THR A 68 -7.11 4.85 1.88
N TRP A 69 -7.28 3.67 1.25
CA TRP A 69 -8.54 3.21 0.71
C TRP A 69 -8.78 1.72 0.93
N VAL A 70 -10.07 1.36 1.11
CA VAL A 70 -10.56 -0.03 1.02
C VAL A 70 -11.75 -0.10 0.06
N CYS A 71 -11.74 -1.08 -0.82
CA CYS A 71 -12.76 -1.27 -1.86
C CYS A 71 -13.30 -2.70 -1.85
N ASP A 72 -14.59 -2.85 -1.65
CA ASP A 72 -15.32 -4.12 -1.81
C ASP A 72 -16.79 -3.83 -2.11
N VAL A 73 -17.40 -4.64 -2.97
CA VAL A 73 -18.84 -4.54 -3.26
C VAL A 73 -19.70 -4.94 -2.06
N HIS A 74 -19.17 -5.81 -1.18
CA HIS A 74 -19.88 -6.25 0.01
C HIS A 74 -19.73 -5.23 1.15
N PRO A 75 -20.82 -4.60 1.63
CA PRO A 75 -20.73 -3.51 2.58
C PRO A 75 -20.09 -3.91 3.92
N ASP A 76 -20.42 -5.10 4.45
CA ASP A 76 -19.91 -5.54 5.76
C ASP A 76 -18.41 -5.83 5.71
N ARG A 77 -17.92 -6.48 4.64
CA ARG A 77 -16.47 -6.74 4.44
C ARG A 77 -15.71 -5.43 4.34
N ARG A 78 -16.23 -4.48 3.58
CA ARG A 78 -15.66 -3.14 3.44
C ARG A 78 -15.59 -2.41 4.78
N ALA A 79 -16.69 -2.41 5.55
CA ALA A 79 -16.75 -1.79 6.86
C ALA A 79 -15.79 -2.47 7.86
N GLN A 80 -15.69 -3.79 7.85
CA GLN A 80 -14.77 -4.52 8.71
C GLN A 80 -13.31 -4.21 8.37
N ALA A 81 -12.96 -4.21 7.08
CA ALA A 81 -11.61 -3.85 6.63
C ALA A 81 -11.24 -2.42 7.04
N ALA A 82 -12.17 -1.46 6.87
CA ALA A 82 -11.95 -0.07 7.27
C ALA A 82 -11.68 0.06 8.78
N ARG A 83 -12.41 -0.67 9.62
CA ARG A 83 -12.15 -0.70 11.08
C ARG A 83 -10.77 -1.29 11.39
N SER A 84 -10.44 -2.45 10.80
CA SER A 84 -9.15 -3.11 11.01
C SER A 84 -7.96 -2.23 10.61
N VAL A 85 -8.10 -1.45 9.54
CA VAL A 85 -7.09 -0.47 9.13
C VAL A 85 -7.00 0.68 10.13
N ALA A 86 -8.14 1.27 10.52
CA ALA A 86 -8.17 2.39 11.46
C ALA A 86 -7.51 2.03 12.81
N ASP A 87 -7.80 0.83 13.32
CA ASP A 87 -7.22 0.32 14.57
C ASP A 87 -5.69 0.16 14.47
N LYS A 88 -5.16 -0.19 13.29
CA LYS A 88 -3.75 -0.48 13.11
C LYS A 88 -2.92 0.74 12.72
N VAL A 89 -3.40 1.59 11.82
CA VAL A 89 -2.66 2.77 11.33
C VAL A 89 -3.04 4.07 12.05
N GLY A 90 -4.12 4.08 12.82
CA GLY A 90 -4.57 5.21 13.65
C GLY A 90 -5.39 6.26 12.90
N HIS A 91 -5.81 6.00 11.68
CA HIS A 91 -6.76 6.82 10.92
C HIS A 91 -7.65 5.95 10.02
N PRO A 92 -8.92 6.31 9.79
CA PRO A 92 -9.80 5.54 8.95
C PRO A 92 -9.43 5.72 7.46
N PRO A 93 -9.40 4.65 6.68
CA PRO A 93 -9.28 4.74 5.23
C PRO A 93 -10.61 5.21 4.63
N LYS A 94 -10.56 5.77 3.43
CA LYS A 94 -11.76 5.96 2.60
C LYS A 94 -12.29 4.59 2.18
N ALA A 95 -13.62 4.44 2.09
CA ALA A 95 -14.26 3.17 1.78
C ALA A 95 -15.25 3.31 0.61
N THR A 96 -15.12 2.46 -0.41
CA THR A 96 -15.96 2.51 -1.62
C THR A 96 -16.34 1.13 -2.13
N ALA A 97 -17.44 1.05 -2.88
CA ALA A 97 -17.80 -0.13 -3.66
C ALA A 97 -17.23 -0.10 -5.09
N HIS A 98 -16.66 1.03 -5.52
CA HIS A 98 -16.28 1.26 -6.91
C HIS A 98 -14.76 1.30 -7.06
N LEU A 99 -14.23 0.37 -7.85
CA LEU A 99 -12.79 0.29 -8.17
C LEU A 99 -12.23 1.62 -8.72
N ARG A 100 -12.99 2.33 -9.53
CA ARG A 100 -12.55 3.57 -10.15
C ARG A 100 -12.21 4.66 -9.14
N ASP A 101 -12.98 4.77 -8.06
CA ASP A 101 -12.72 5.78 -7.02
C ASP A 101 -11.32 5.61 -6.42
N VAL A 102 -10.88 4.36 -6.26
CA VAL A 102 -9.53 4.04 -5.80
C VAL A 102 -8.48 4.40 -6.84
N LEU A 103 -8.72 4.02 -8.09
CA LEU A 103 -7.73 4.18 -9.17
C LEU A 103 -7.56 5.65 -9.58
N ASP A 104 -8.62 6.44 -9.53
CA ASP A 104 -8.60 7.86 -9.86
C ASP A 104 -8.04 8.72 -8.70
N SER A 105 -7.87 8.14 -7.51
CA SER A 105 -7.37 8.87 -6.35
C SER A 105 -5.87 9.18 -6.45
N PRO A 106 -5.46 10.45 -6.26
CA PRO A 106 -4.05 10.81 -6.14
C PRO A 106 -3.40 10.33 -4.84
N ASP A 107 -4.22 9.91 -3.85
CA ASP A 107 -3.75 9.44 -2.53
C ASP A 107 -3.41 7.95 -2.52
N VAL A 108 -3.28 7.31 -3.68
CA VAL A 108 -2.93 5.90 -3.83
C VAL A 108 -1.71 5.77 -4.74
N ASP A 109 -0.66 5.13 -4.25
CA ASP A 109 0.55 4.82 -5.00
C ASP A 109 0.51 3.38 -5.54
N ALA A 110 0.01 2.45 -4.72
CA ALA A 110 -0.07 1.03 -5.05
C ALA A 110 -1.39 0.41 -4.59
N VAL A 111 -1.79 -0.69 -5.23
CA VAL A 111 -3.00 -1.44 -4.88
C VAL A 111 -2.68 -2.90 -4.56
N LEU A 112 -3.32 -3.42 -3.51
CA LEU A 112 -3.41 -4.85 -3.23
C LEU A 112 -4.73 -5.37 -3.80
N ILE A 113 -4.66 -6.28 -4.78
CA ILE A 113 -5.82 -6.91 -5.41
C ILE A 113 -5.98 -8.32 -4.85
N ALA A 114 -7.07 -8.56 -4.13
CA ALA A 114 -7.42 -9.83 -3.51
C ALA A 114 -8.91 -10.17 -3.71
N THR A 115 -9.44 -9.81 -4.85
CA THR A 115 -10.76 -10.16 -5.36
C THR A 115 -10.83 -11.65 -5.76
N PRO A 116 -11.98 -12.18 -6.20
CA PRO A 116 -12.02 -13.43 -6.97
C PRO A 116 -11.14 -13.34 -8.24
N ASP A 117 -10.55 -14.47 -8.64
CA ASP A 117 -9.49 -14.55 -9.66
C ASP A 117 -9.87 -13.96 -11.03
N HIS A 118 -11.14 -14.10 -11.43
CA HIS A 118 -11.66 -13.54 -12.69
C HIS A 118 -11.68 -12.00 -12.74
N TRP A 119 -11.45 -11.31 -11.60
CA TRP A 119 -11.28 -9.86 -11.51
C TRP A 119 -9.81 -9.42 -11.49
N HIS A 120 -8.87 -10.34 -11.21
CA HIS A 120 -7.46 -10.00 -11.01
C HIS A 120 -6.86 -9.30 -12.22
N ALA A 121 -7.05 -9.85 -13.42
CA ALA A 121 -6.44 -9.30 -14.62
C ALA A 121 -7.02 -7.92 -14.96
N LEU A 122 -8.34 -7.78 -14.94
CA LEU A 122 -9.00 -6.51 -15.24
C LEU A 122 -8.58 -5.41 -14.27
N ALA A 123 -8.60 -5.70 -12.97
CA ALA A 123 -8.20 -4.74 -11.94
C ALA A 123 -6.73 -4.35 -12.07
N THR A 124 -5.82 -5.31 -12.33
CA THR A 124 -4.39 -5.07 -12.55
C THR A 124 -4.15 -4.18 -13.76
N ILE A 125 -4.78 -4.47 -14.90
CA ILE A 125 -4.63 -3.69 -16.13
C ILE A 125 -5.11 -2.25 -15.92
N GLN A 126 -6.25 -2.07 -15.25
CA GLN A 126 -6.79 -0.74 -14.96
C GLN A 126 -5.89 0.03 -13.96
N ALA A 127 -5.36 -0.64 -12.95
CA ALA A 127 -4.42 -0.05 -12.00
C ALA A 127 -3.13 0.42 -12.69
N CYS A 128 -2.52 -0.42 -13.52
CA CYS A 128 -1.36 -0.02 -14.32
C CYS A 128 -1.66 1.19 -15.21
N ARG A 129 -2.82 1.21 -15.87
CA ARG A 129 -3.26 2.35 -16.70
C ARG A 129 -3.44 3.62 -15.89
N ALA A 130 -3.87 3.51 -14.65
CA ALA A 130 -4.02 4.64 -13.72
C ALA A 130 -2.70 5.04 -13.04
N GLY A 131 -1.56 4.45 -13.44
CA GLY A 131 -0.25 4.76 -12.89
C GLY A 131 0.01 4.18 -11.50
N LYS A 132 -0.74 3.15 -11.07
CA LYS A 132 -0.58 2.50 -9.77
C LYS A 132 0.25 1.23 -9.91
N ASP A 133 1.14 1.00 -8.93
CA ASP A 133 1.81 -0.29 -8.78
C ASP A 133 0.85 -1.32 -8.16
N VAL A 134 1.11 -2.60 -8.39
CA VAL A 134 0.14 -3.65 -8.09
C VAL A 134 0.78 -4.82 -7.37
N TYR A 135 0.16 -5.22 -6.26
CA TYR A 135 0.31 -6.55 -5.70
C TYR A 135 -0.99 -7.32 -5.95
N VAL A 136 -0.95 -8.38 -6.76
CA VAL A 136 -2.13 -9.20 -7.06
C VAL A 136 -1.99 -10.59 -6.45
N GLU A 137 -3.05 -11.07 -5.79
CA GLU A 137 -3.07 -12.40 -5.19
C GLU A 137 -3.07 -13.52 -6.25
N LYS A 138 -2.65 -14.70 -5.80
CA LYS A 138 -2.69 -15.91 -6.61
C LYS A 138 -4.13 -16.49 -6.65
N PRO A 139 -4.53 -17.15 -7.74
CA PRO A 139 -3.90 -17.15 -9.07
C PRO A 139 -4.03 -15.77 -9.71
N HIS A 140 -2.97 -15.30 -10.34
CA HIS A 140 -2.90 -13.89 -10.81
C HIS A 140 -3.88 -13.57 -11.96
N SER A 141 -4.40 -14.59 -12.64
CA SER A 141 -5.36 -14.44 -13.74
C SER A 141 -6.19 -15.71 -13.89
N HIS A 142 -7.31 -15.62 -14.59
CA HIS A 142 -8.20 -16.72 -14.86
C HIS A 142 -7.75 -17.58 -16.06
N ASN A 143 -7.00 -16.98 -17.00
CA ASN A 143 -6.48 -17.66 -18.17
C ASN A 143 -5.17 -17.04 -18.69
N LEU A 144 -4.50 -17.75 -19.62
CA LEU A 144 -3.19 -17.35 -20.16
C LEU A 144 -3.23 -16.04 -20.97
N TRP A 145 -4.33 -15.76 -21.64
CA TRP A 145 -4.48 -14.52 -22.40
C TRP A 145 -4.50 -13.31 -21.48
N GLU A 146 -5.25 -13.39 -20.40
CA GLU A 146 -5.29 -12.35 -19.36
C GLU A 146 -3.90 -12.10 -18.76
N SER A 147 -3.15 -13.17 -18.42
CA SER A 147 -1.76 -13.06 -17.97
C SER A 147 -0.91 -12.24 -18.92
N ARG A 148 -1.02 -12.51 -20.22
CA ARG A 148 -0.27 -11.77 -21.23
C ARG A 148 -0.68 -10.30 -21.31
N MET A 149 -1.95 -10.00 -21.14
CA MET A 149 -2.45 -8.61 -21.11
C MET A 149 -1.96 -7.86 -19.89
N MET A 150 -1.89 -8.51 -18.72
CA MET A 150 -1.31 -7.93 -17.52
C MET A 150 0.17 -7.55 -17.72
N ILE A 151 0.98 -8.47 -18.30
CA ILE A 151 2.40 -8.20 -18.62
C ILE A 151 2.52 -7.01 -19.58
N ARG A 152 1.69 -6.96 -20.63
CA ARG A 152 1.68 -5.86 -21.58
C ARG A 152 1.31 -4.54 -20.91
N ALA A 153 0.33 -4.53 -20.04
CA ALA A 153 -0.07 -3.34 -19.29
C ALA A 153 1.06 -2.86 -18.37
N ALA A 154 1.64 -3.74 -17.57
CA ALA A 154 2.75 -3.41 -16.69
C ALA A 154 3.90 -2.75 -17.46
N ARG A 155 4.31 -3.32 -18.57
CA ARG A 155 5.39 -2.79 -19.42
C ARG A 155 5.00 -1.48 -20.11
N LYS A 156 3.76 -1.40 -20.65
CA LYS A 156 3.29 -0.20 -21.38
C LYS A 156 3.21 1.03 -20.49
N TYR A 157 2.79 0.84 -19.24
CA TYR A 157 2.58 1.94 -18.29
C TYR A 157 3.72 2.08 -17.29
N ASP A 158 4.81 1.29 -17.46
CA ASP A 158 5.97 1.28 -16.57
C ASP A 158 5.58 1.13 -15.10
N ARG A 159 4.81 0.06 -14.79
CA ARG A 159 4.34 -0.23 -13.43
C ARG A 159 4.91 -1.54 -12.92
N ILE A 160 5.16 -1.58 -11.61
CA ILE A 160 5.57 -2.79 -10.91
C ILE A 160 4.32 -3.63 -10.63
N VAL A 161 4.34 -4.89 -11.07
CA VAL A 161 3.29 -5.85 -10.76
C VAL A 161 3.91 -7.07 -10.08
N GLN A 162 3.62 -7.24 -8.80
CA GLN A 162 4.05 -8.38 -8.00
C GLN A 162 2.90 -9.37 -7.82
N VAL A 163 3.15 -10.64 -8.11
CA VAL A 163 2.19 -11.73 -7.82
C VAL A 163 2.42 -12.28 -6.41
N GLY A 164 1.34 -12.52 -5.69
CA GLY A 164 1.32 -13.02 -4.32
C GLY A 164 1.72 -14.49 -4.19
N THR A 165 2.97 -14.81 -4.49
CA THR A 165 3.56 -16.15 -4.37
C THR A 165 4.49 -16.25 -3.15
N GLN A 166 4.04 -15.75 -1.99
CA GLN A 166 4.83 -15.61 -0.76
C GLN A 166 5.49 -16.90 -0.31
N ASN A 167 4.84 -18.04 -0.52
CA ASN A 167 5.39 -19.34 -0.13
C ASN A 167 6.75 -19.62 -0.79
N ARG A 168 7.03 -19.06 -1.96
CA ARG A 168 8.35 -19.22 -2.61
C ARG A 168 9.49 -18.65 -1.78
N SER A 169 9.22 -17.65 -0.97
CA SER A 169 10.20 -17.00 -0.09
C SER A 169 10.24 -17.61 1.32
N GLY A 170 9.37 -18.58 1.61
CA GLY A 170 9.33 -19.22 2.91
C GLY A 170 10.61 -20.02 3.20
N PRO A 171 11.21 -19.89 4.40
CA PRO A 171 12.46 -20.57 4.73
C PRO A 171 12.40 -22.10 4.54
N TYR A 172 11.25 -22.72 4.84
CA TYR A 172 11.04 -24.15 4.65
C TYR A 172 11.04 -24.55 3.17
N ASN A 173 10.50 -23.74 2.27
CA ASN A 173 10.55 -24.00 0.83
C ASN A 173 11.96 -23.80 0.26
N GLN A 174 12.70 -22.81 0.77
CA GLN A 174 14.10 -22.62 0.40
C GLN A 174 14.97 -23.77 0.88
N ALA A 175 14.75 -24.26 2.10
CA ALA A 175 15.45 -25.44 2.62
C ALA A 175 15.12 -26.71 1.81
N ALA A 176 13.84 -26.92 1.46
CA ALA A 176 13.44 -28.05 0.61
C ALA A 176 14.08 -27.95 -0.78
N LYS A 177 14.10 -26.76 -1.38
CA LYS A 177 14.79 -26.55 -2.67
C LYS A 177 16.28 -26.87 -2.57
N ALA A 178 16.96 -26.37 -1.56
CA ALA A 178 18.38 -26.65 -1.35
C ALA A 178 18.65 -28.14 -1.18
N TYR A 179 17.79 -28.88 -0.48
CA TYR A 179 17.89 -30.32 -0.34
C TYR A 179 17.74 -31.05 -1.70
N ILE A 180 16.75 -30.63 -2.51
CA ILE A 180 16.56 -31.17 -3.87
C ILE A 180 17.81 -30.89 -4.74
N ASP A 181 18.28 -29.63 -4.75
CA ASP A 181 19.42 -29.20 -5.55
C ASP A 181 20.73 -29.92 -5.14
N SER A 182 20.83 -30.36 -3.89
CA SER A 182 22.00 -31.13 -3.42
C SER A 182 22.10 -32.55 -3.99
N GLY A 183 21.08 -33.00 -4.73
CA GLY A 183 21.02 -34.36 -5.29
C GLY A 183 20.72 -35.47 -4.27
N LYS A 184 20.61 -35.14 -2.98
CA LYS A 184 20.34 -36.12 -1.91
C LYS A 184 19.00 -36.86 -2.04
N LEU A 185 18.05 -36.23 -2.77
CA LEU A 185 16.77 -36.86 -3.08
C LEU A 185 16.86 -37.90 -4.20
N GLY A 186 17.97 -37.93 -4.94
CA GLY A 186 18.11 -38.78 -6.11
C GLY A 186 17.37 -38.23 -7.34
N SER A 187 17.10 -39.12 -8.31
CA SER A 187 16.37 -38.72 -9.54
C SER A 187 14.89 -38.53 -9.25
N ILE A 188 14.36 -37.37 -9.63
CA ILE A 188 12.93 -37.07 -9.51
C ILE A 188 12.24 -37.51 -10.80
N HIS A 189 11.37 -38.52 -10.71
CA HIS A 189 10.66 -39.08 -11.87
C HIS A 189 9.20 -38.59 -11.94
N LEU A 190 8.60 -38.19 -10.80
CA LEU A 190 7.21 -37.76 -10.72
C LEU A 190 7.01 -36.79 -9.57
N VAL A 191 6.22 -35.75 -9.80
CA VAL A 191 5.70 -34.85 -8.77
C VAL A 191 4.18 -34.88 -8.85
N LYS A 192 3.52 -35.17 -7.71
CA LYS A 192 2.05 -35.17 -7.58
C LYS A 192 1.57 -33.91 -6.86
#